data_7e233bc98d0142faae06a6eacfb2cf3c
#
_entry.id   7e233bc98d0142faae06a6eacfb2cf3c
#
_cell.length_a   1.000
_cell.length_b   1.000
_cell.length_c   1.000
_cell.angle_alpha   90.00
_cell.angle_beta   90.00
_cell.angle_gamma   90.00
#
_symmetry.space_group_name_H-M   'P 1'
#
loop_
_entity.id
_entity.type
_entity.pdbx_description
1 polymer ?
#
loop_
_entity_poly.entity_id
_entity_poly.type
_entity_poly.pdbx_seq_one_letter_code
_entity_poly.pdbx_strand_id
1 'polypeptide(L)'
;MSTNEEFAGKVALVTGSSSGIGEETARRLSALGATVVVNSAQSVEAGEAVAAALPGTAVYIRADISNQDEAHGLIDATVERFGQLDFLINNAGWTTEVPHDQLDDLTDEIFRKTFDVNVFGTWWLTKRAIPHLRKSDDPNIVNITSIAGVRPVGSSMAYSMTKAALNQMTLLLAKSYGPIRVNAVAPGLVATPWTKDWDALH
;
A
#
# COMPACT_ATOMS: atom_id res chain seq x y z
N MET A 1 8.33 12.53 -28.67
CA MET A 1 7.28 12.54 -27.62
C MET A 1 7.96 13.04 -26.37
N SER A 2 7.51 14.13 -25.77
CA SER A 2 8.05 14.61 -24.48
C SER A 2 7.81 13.52 -23.45
N THR A 3 8.87 12.90 -22.92
CA THR A 3 8.78 12.05 -21.74
C THR A 3 8.30 12.95 -20.60
N ASN A 4 7.12 12.69 -20.09
CA ASN A 4 6.63 13.40 -18.92
C ASN A 4 7.41 12.88 -17.70
N GLU A 5 8.49 13.56 -17.33
CA GLU A 5 9.38 13.20 -16.23
C GLU A 5 9.00 13.94 -14.93
N GLU A 6 7.70 14.04 -14.68
CA GLU A 6 7.13 14.75 -13.52
C GLU A 6 7.76 14.32 -12.18
N PHE A 7 8.14 13.05 -12.07
CA PHE A 7 8.74 12.47 -10.85
C PHE A 7 10.21 12.07 -11.03
N ALA A 8 10.91 12.69 -12.00
CA ALA A 8 12.34 12.45 -12.17
C ALA A 8 13.12 12.76 -10.89
N GLY A 9 13.99 11.81 -10.49
CA GLY A 9 14.78 11.93 -9.25
C GLY A 9 14.02 11.62 -7.96
N LYS A 10 12.73 11.27 -8.01
CA LYS A 10 11.93 10.84 -6.84
C LYS A 10 12.03 9.33 -6.62
N VAL A 11 11.95 8.92 -5.36
CA VAL A 11 11.89 7.51 -4.95
C VAL A 11 10.53 7.20 -4.35
N ALA A 12 9.87 6.21 -4.93
CA ALA A 12 8.56 5.73 -4.51
C ALA A 12 8.63 4.29 -4.01
N LEU A 13 8.09 4.03 -2.83
CA LEU A 13 7.81 2.68 -2.33
C LEU A 13 6.32 2.38 -2.48
N VAL A 14 6.01 1.30 -3.20
CA VAL A 14 4.63 0.82 -3.37
C VAL A 14 4.50 -0.57 -2.73
N THR A 15 3.76 -0.68 -1.64
CA THR A 15 3.56 -1.97 -0.98
C THR A 15 2.48 -2.80 -1.67
N GLY A 16 2.63 -4.15 -1.67
CA GLY A 16 1.68 -5.04 -2.35
C GLY A 16 1.61 -4.79 -3.87
N SER A 17 2.74 -4.48 -4.49
CA SER A 17 2.81 -4.07 -5.90
C SER A 17 3.25 -5.17 -6.87
N SER A 18 3.18 -6.43 -6.44
CA SER A 18 3.39 -7.59 -7.32
C SER A 18 2.21 -7.88 -8.27
N SER A 19 1.07 -7.20 -8.07
CA SER A 19 -0.12 -7.36 -8.92
C SER A 19 -1.12 -6.20 -8.74
N GLY A 20 -2.12 -6.13 -9.61
CA GLY A 20 -3.34 -5.32 -9.46
C GLY A 20 -3.09 -3.81 -9.34
N ILE A 21 -3.77 -3.17 -8.38
CA ILE A 21 -3.69 -1.70 -8.18
C ILE A 21 -2.26 -1.27 -7.88
N GLY A 22 -1.54 -2.03 -7.04
CA GLY A 22 -0.15 -1.72 -6.68
C GLY A 22 0.79 -1.80 -7.87
N GLU A 23 0.68 -2.84 -8.70
CA GLU A 23 1.46 -2.99 -9.93
C GLU A 23 1.22 -1.83 -10.90
N GLU A 24 -0.05 -1.51 -11.19
CA GLU A 24 -0.37 -0.41 -12.10
C GLU A 24 0.11 0.94 -11.56
N THR A 25 0.04 1.14 -10.23
CA THR A 25 0.59 2.34 -9.58
C THR A 25 2.10 2.42 -9.75
N ALA A 26 2.81 1.31 -9.54
CA ALA A 26 4.25 1.21 -9.76
C ALA A 26 4.63 1.53 -11.22
N ARG A 27 3.87 0.99 -12.19
CA ARG A 27 4.07 1.26 -13.63
C ARG A 27 3.91 2.74 -13.95
N ARG A 28 2.88 3.38 -13.44
CA ARG A 28 2.62 4.81 -13.70
C ARG A 28 3.67 5.70 -13.08
N LEU A 29 4.06 5.44 -11.83
CA LEU A 29 5.13 6.21 -11.18
C LEU A 29 6.45 6.08 -11.93
N SER A 30 6.81 4.86 -12.35
CA SER A 30 8.01 4.62 -13.15
C SER A 30 7.94 5.30 -14.52
N ALA A 31 6.79 5.27 -15.20
CA ALA A 31 6.59 5.94 -16.49
C ALA A 31 6.67 7.48 -16.38
N LEU A 32 6.45 8.03 -15.18
CA LEU A 32 6.61 9.46 -14.86
C LEU A 32 8.02 9.80 -14.35
N GLY A 33 8.96 8.85 -14.39
CA GLY A 33 10.38 9.08 -14.07
C GLY A 33 10.78 8.74 -12.63
N ALA A 34 9.88 8.26 -11.78
CA ALA A 34 10.26 7.85 -10.43
C ALA A 34 11.09 6.56 -10.42
N THR A 35 12.04 6.48 -9.49
CA THR A 35 12.62 5.21 -9.05
C THR A 35 11.61 4.49 -8.17
N VAL A 36 11.33 3.21 -8.46
CA VAL A 36 10.24 2.48 -7.78
C VAL A 36 10.77 1.27 -7.02
N VAL A 37 10.37 1.18 -5.76
CA VAL A 37 10.52 -0.04 -4.95
C VAL A 37 9.22 -0.81 -4.99
N VAL A 38 9.28 -2.01 -5.58
CA VAL A 38 8.18 -2.99 -5.62
C VAL A 38 8.29 -3.90 -4.42
N ASN A 39 7.17 -4.21 -3.78
CA ASN A 39 7.14 -5.05 -2.58
C ASN A 39 5.99 -6.06 -2.62
N SER A 40 6.23 -7.21 -2.08
CA SER A 40 5.20 -8.18 -1.65
C SER A 40 5.72 -9.05 -0.50
N ALA A 41 4.80 -9.70 0.23
CA ALA A 41 5.16 -10.62 1.31
C ALA A 41 5.52 -12.03 0.79
N GLN A 42 4.76 -12.54 -0.18
CA GLN A 42 4.84 -13.92 -0.64
C GLN A 42 5.09 -14.07 -2.15
N SER A 43 4.59 -13.16 -2.97
CA SER A 43 4.65 -13.25 -4.44
C SER A 43 5.99 -12.72 -4.96
N VAL A 44 7.10 -13.39 -4.59
CA VAL A 44 8.47 -12.93 -4.91
C VAL A 44 8.69 -12.87 -6.41
N GLU A 45 8.47 -13.98 -7.11
CA GLU A 45 8.69 -14.09 -8.57
C GLU A 45 7.86 -13.05 -9.35
N ALA A 46 6.59 -12.87 -8.96
CA ALA A 46 5.73 -11.86 -9.59
C ALA A 46 6.23 -10.42 -9.31
N GLY A 47 6.68 -10.15 -8.09
CA GLY A 47 7.24 -8.85 -7.72
C GLY A 47 8.54 -8.53 -8.46
N GLU A 48 9.43 -9.50 -8.60
CA GLU A 48 10.66 -9.38 -9.39
C GLU A 48 10.36 -9.14 -10.88
N ALA A 49 9.39 -9.89 -11.43
CA ALA A 49 8.95 -9.70 -12.81
C ALA A 49 8.36 -8.30 -13.05
N VAL A 50 7.55 -7.79 -12.10
CA VAL A 50 7.05 -6.41 -12.17
C VAL A 50 8.22 -5.43 -12.16
N ALA A 51 9.14 -5.52 -11.21
CA ALA A 51 10.28 -4.61 -11.12
C ALA A 51 11.13 -4.62 -12.39
N ALA A 52 11.38 -5.81 -12.96
CA ALA A 52 12.14 -5.96 -14.21
C ALA A 52 11.43 -5.36 -15.44
N ALA A 53 10.09 -5.31 -15.43
CA ALA A 53 9.27 -4.80 -16.53
C ALA A 53 9.00 -3.29 -16.47
N LEU A 54 9.39 -2.60 -15.38
CA LEU A 54 9.19 -1.16 -15.25
C LEU A 54 10.16 -0.39 -16.18
N PRO A 55 9.71 0.70 -16.83
CA PRO A 55 10.52 1.42 -17.81
C PRO A 55 11.72 2.17 -17.20
N GLY A 56 11.65 2.52 -15.90
CA GLY A 56 12.70 3.26 -15.19
C GLY A 56 13.49 2.38 -14.21
N THR A 57 14.22 3.02 -13.31
CA THR A 57 14.93 2.32 -12.24
C THR A 57 13.93 1.71 -11.26
N ALA A 58 14.01 0.42 -11.06
CA ALA A 58 13.16 -0.28 -10.11
C ALA A 58 13.89 -1.43 -9.42
N VAL A 59 13.41 -1.80 -8.25
CA VAL A 59 13.91 -2.93 -7.47
C VAL A 59 12.75 -3.59 -6.72
N TYR A 60 12.84 -4.91 -6.58
CA TYR A 60 11.96 -5.65 -5.72
C TYR A 60 12.60 -5.85 -4.34
N ILE A 61 11.84 -5.62 -3.27
CA ILE A 61 12.23 -5.93 -1.89
C ILE A 61 11.10 -6.72 -1.24
N ARG A 62 11.41 -7.97 -0.88
CA ARG A 62 10.46 -8.81 -0.14
C ARG A 62 10.35 -8.33 1.30
N ALA A 63 9.12 -8.09 1.79
CA ALA A 63 8.83 -7.86 3.21
C ALA A 63 7.36 -8.16 3.50
N ASP A 64 7.09 -8.84 4.61
CA ASP A 64 5.75 -8.99 5.16
C ASP A 64 5.48 -7.81 6.12
N ILE A 65 4.62 -6.90 5.70
CA ILE A 65 4.32 -5.70 6.48
C ILE A 65 3.53 -5.98 7.77
N SER A 66 2.96 -7.18 7.93
CA SER A 66 2.35 -7.60 9.20
C SER A 66 3.38 -7.92 10.28
N ASN A 67 4.65 -8.00 9.92
CA ASN A 67 5.79 -8.09 10.82
C ASN A 67 6.45 -6.70 10.96
N GLN A 68 6.52 -6.18 12.19
CA GLN A 68 7.05 -4.83 12.44
C GLN A 68 8.49 -4.67 11.98
N ASP A 69 9.35 -5.65 12.24
CA ASP A 69 10.78 -5.57 11.90
C ASP A 69 10.98 -5.60 10.38
N GLU A 70 10.20 -6.41 9.66
CA GLU A 70 10.24 -6.45 8.20
C GLU A 70 9.67 -5.16 7.59
N ALA A 71 8.58 -4.61 8.16
CA ALA A 71 8.03 -3.32 7.72
C ALA A 71 9.03 -2.17 7.91
N HIS A 72 9.74 -2.12 9.05
CA HIS A 72 10.80 -1.15 9.27
C HIS A 72 11.99 -1.39 8.33
N GLY A 73 12.42 -2.65 8.18
CA GLY A 73 13.52 -3.04 7.29
C GLY A 73 13.27 -2.67 5.83
N LEU A 74 12.02 -2.73 5.36
CA LEU A 74 11.63 -2.31 4.01
C LEU A 74 11.90 -0.81 3.77
N ILE A 75 11.55 0.04 4.72
CA ILE A 75 11.84 1.48 4.65
C ILE A 75 13.35 1.71 4.69
N ASP A 76 14.05 1.06 5.64
CA ASP A 76 15.48 1.22 5.81
C ASP A 76 16.25 0.79 4.57
N ALA A 77 15.95 -0.37 3.99
CA ALA A 77 16.56 -0.87 2.76
C ALA A 77 16.28 0.04 1.55
N THR A 78 15.08 0.65 1.49
CA THR A 78 14.74 1.63 0.45
C THR A 78 15.67 2.86 0.56
N VAL A 79 15.80 3.41 1.76
CA VAL A 79 16.62 4.61 2.00
C VAL A 79 18.11 4.30 1.89
N GLU A 80 18.58 3.15 2.36
CA GLU A 80 19.96 2.73 2.20
C GLU A 80 20.35 2.63 0.72
N ARG A 81 19.47 2.09 -0.10
CA ARG A 81 19.74 1.87 -1.52
C ARG A 81 19.69 3.14 -2.37
N PHE A 82 18.78 4.06 -2.07
CA PHE A 82 18.51 5.22 -2.93
C PHE A 82 18.81 6.57 -2.26
N GLY A 83 19.17 6.58 -0.97
CA GLY A 83 19.48 7.79 -0.20
C GLY A 83 18.27 8.60 0.26
N GLN A 84 17.06 8.27 -0.24
CA GLN A 84 15.84 9.05 0.01
C GLN A 84 14.57 8.21 -0.09
N LEU A 85 13.46 8.79 0.37
CA LEU A 85 12.10 8.32 0.13
C LEU A 85 11.20 9.54 -0.01
N ASP A 86 10.53 9.67 -1.14
CA ASP A 86 9.63 10.80 -1.46
C ASP A 86 8.16 10.39 -1.39
N PHE A 87 7.84 9.19 -1.89
CA PHE A 87 6.45 8.71 -1.96
C PHE A 87 6.32 7.35 -1.27
N LEU A 88 5.40 7.27 -0.32
CA LEU A 88 4.97 6.01 0.29
C LEU A 88 3.54 5.69 -0.12
N ILE A 89 3.35 4.62 -0.90
CA ILE A 89 2.04 4.14 -1.31
C ILE A 89 1.72 2.89 -0.50
N ASN A 90 0.89 3.03 0.52
CA ASN A 90 0.39 1.96 1.34
C ASN A 90 -0.77 1.27 0.62
N ASN A 91 -0.45 0.31 -0.24
CA ASN A 91 -1.43 -0.42 -1.03
C ASN A 91 -1.61 -1.87 -0.55
N ALA A 92 -0.60 -2.48 0.05
CA ALA A 92 -0.72 -3.83 0.58
C ALA A 92 -1.91 -3.97 1.53
N GLY A 93 -2.62 -5.08 1.41
CA GLY A 93 -3.75 -5.39 2.26
C GLY A 93 -4.05 -6.87 2.24
N TRP A 94 -4.87 -7.31 3.16
CA TRP A 94 -5.35 -8.68 3.25
C TRP A 94 -6.83 -8.70 3.62
N THR A 95 -7.54 -9.67 3.09
CA THR A 95 -8.91 -10.00 3.50
C THR A 95 -9.21 -11.46 3.23
N THR A 96 -10.28 -11.95 3.84
CA THR A 96 -11.01 -13.14 3.45
C THR A 96 -12.49 -12.81 3.43
N GLU A 97 -13.25 -13.56 2.65
CA GLU A 97 -14.68 -13.37 2.54
C GLU A 97 -15.37 -14.03 3.73
N VAL A 98 -16.10 -13.23 4.52
CA VAL A 98 -16.97 -13.67 5.62
C VAL A 98 -18.22 -12.82 5.57
N PRO A 99 -19.38 -13.40 5.23
CA PRO A 99 -20.66 -12.68 5.19
C PRO A 99 -20.94 -11.94 6.50
N HIS A 100 -21.47 -10.73 6.41
CA HIS A 100 -21.64 -9.85 7.58
C HIS A 100 -22.67 -10.39 8.60
N ASP A 101 -23.52 -11.31 8.23
CA ASP A 101 -24.49 -11.99 9.10
C ASP A 101 -23.95 -13.30 9.70
N GLN A 102 -22.71 -13.69 9.38
CA GLN A 102 -22.05 -14.90 9.85
C GLN A 102 -20.89 -14.55 10.79
N LEU A 103 -21.18 -13.93 11.93
CA LEU A 103 -20.16 -13.45 12.85
C LEU A 103 -19.29 -14.55 13.46
N ASP A 104 -19.83 -15.75 13.66
CA ASP A 104 -19.09 -16.88 14.20
C ASP A 104 -18.00 -17.38 13.25
N ASP A 105 -18.14 -17.15 11.94
CA ASP A 105 -17.12 -17.48 10.93
C ASP A 105 -16.00 -16.45 10.89
N LEU A 106 -16.22 -15.25 11.43
CA LEU A 106 -15.18 -14.22 11.58
C LEU A 106 -14.35 -14.50 12.83
N THR A 107 -13.49 -15.52 12.74
CA THR A 107 -12.66 -15.95 13.87
C THR A 107 -11.70 -14.86 14.34
N ASP A 108 -11.27 -14.94 15.60
CA ASP A 108 -10.24 -14.04 16.16
C ASP A 108 -8.95 -14.02 15.32
N GLU A 109 -8.57 -15.17 14.74
CA GLU A 109 -7.39 -15.27 13.87
C GLU A 109 -7.57 -14.44 12.59
N ILE A 110 -8.69 -14.58 11.90
CA ILE A 110 -9.04 -13.80 10.71
C ILE A 110 -9.04 -12.31 11.06
N PHE A 111 -9.70 -11.96 12.18
CA PHE A 111 -9.83 -10.59 12.62
C PHE A 111 -8.45 -9.96 12.89
N ARG A 112 -7.61 -10.63 13.70
CA ARG A 112 -6.25 -10.17 14.03
C ARG A 112 -5.39 -10.02 12.78
N LYS A 113 -5.33 -11.05 11.93
CA LYS A 113 -4.55 -11.00 10.68
C LYS A 113 -4.97 -9.84 9.79
N THR A 114 -6.28 -9.56 9.69
CA THR A 114 -6.78 -8.43 8.89
C THR A 114 -6.26 -7.10 9.45
N PHE A 115 -6.25 -6.92 10.77
CA PHE A 115 -5.71 -5.72 11.42
C PHE A 115 -4.20 -5.65 11.34
N ASP A 116 -3.49 -6.75 11.53
CA ASP A 116 -2.02 -6.80 11.49
C ASP A 116 -1.51 -6.33 10.13
N VAL A 117 -2.07 -6.85 9.04
CA VAL A 117 -1.66 -6.44 7.69
C VAL A 117 -2.14 -5.01 7.39
N ASN A 118 -3.44 -4.75 7.52
CA ASN A 118 -4.02 -3.53 6.95
C ASN A 118 -3.77 -2.29 7.80
N VAL A 119 -3.81 -2.41 9.14
CA VAL A 119 -3.69 -1.28 10.06
C VAL A 119 -2.28 -1.17 10.62
N PHE A 120 -1.82 -2.21 11.31
CA PHE A 120 -0.52 -2.15 11.97
C PHE A 120 0.62 -2.08 10.97
N GLY A 121 0.58 -2.87 9.88
CA GLY A 121 1.58 -2.80 8.82
C GLY A 121 1.69 -1.40 8.21
N THR A 122 0.55 -0.80 7.86
CA THR A 122 0.51 0.58 7.35
C THR A 122 1.03 1.59 8.38
N TRP A 123 0.70 1.40 9.65
CA TRP A 123 1.19 2.23 10.75
C TRP A 123 2.71 2.15 10.91
N TRP A 124 3.29 0.95 10.96
CA TRP A 124 4.73 0.76 11.13
C TRP A 124 5.52 1.35 9.96
N LEU A 125 5.10 1.08 8.72
CA LEU A 125 5.69 1.69 7.53
C LEU A 125 5.65 3.21 7.60
N THR A 126 4.47 3.78 7.86
CA THR A 126 4.28 5.23 7.92
C THR A 126 5.14 5.86 9.01
N LYS A 127 5.12 5.30 10.22
CA LYS A 127 5.92 5.79 11.34
C LYS A 127 7.42 5.79 11.01
N ARG A 128 7.92 4.72 10.37
CA ARG A 128 9.33 4.60 9.98
C ARG A 128 9.69 5.54 8.82
N ALA A 129 8.76 5.77 7.90
CA ALA A 129 8.98 6.61 6.72
C ALA A 129 9.02 8.12 7.03
N ILE A 130 8.25 8.61 8.01
CA ILE A 130 8.09 10.04 8.30
C ILE A 130 9.44 10.79 8.44
N PRO A 131 10.47 10.31 9.16
CA PRO A 131 11.75 11.01 9.26
C PRO A 131 12.49 11.18 7.92
N HIS A 132 12.27 10.27 6.99
CA HIS A 132 12.87 10.29 5.65
C HIS A 132 12.05 11.19 4.71
N LEU A 133 10.74 11.04 4.71
CA LEU A 133 9.83 11.89 3.95
C LEU A 133 10.00 13.38 4.29
N ARG A 134 10.26 13.74 5.55
CA ARG A 134 10.54 15.12 5.95
C ARG A 134 11.77 15.76 5.29
N LYS A 135 12.64 14.95 4.71
CA LYS A 135 13.83 15.43 3.99
C LYS A 135 13.57 15.62 2.49
N SER A 136 12.45 15.14 2.00
CA SER A 136 12.00 15.32 0.62
C SER A 136 11.47 16.73 0.40
N ASP A 137 11.63 17.24 -0.80
CA ASP A 137 11.05 18.51 -1.26
C ASP A 137 9.58 18.37 -1.71
N ASP A 138 9.12 17.13 -1.99
CA ASP A 138 7.72 16.83 -2.34
C ASP A 138 7.21 15.54 -1.65
N PRO A 139 7.16 15.51 -0.31
CA PRO A 139 6.82 14.29 0.43
C PRO A 139 5.33 13.94 0.33
N ASN A 140 5.04 12.66 0.04
CA ASN A 140 3.66 12.21 -0.10
C ASN A 140 3.42 10.81 0.47
N ILE A 141 2.30 10.64 1.15
CA ILE A 141 1.77 9.34 1.57
C ILE A 141 0.39 9.15 0.94
N VAL A 142 0.18 8.02 0.28
CA VAL A 142 -1.14 7.63 -0.23
C VAL A 142 -1.54 6.29 0.38
N ASN A 143 -2.66 6.27 1.06
CA ASN A 143 -3.25 5.06 1.63
C ASN A 143 -4.35 4.52 0.70
N ILE A 144 -4.21 3.28 0.22
CA ILE A 144 -5.28 2.62 -0.53
C ILE A 144 -6.27 2.03 0.46
N THR A 145 -7.37 2.74 0.64
CA THR A 145 -8.46 2.35 1.53
C THR A 145 -9.52 1.54 0.77
N SER A 146 -10.80 1.78 0.96
CA SER A 146 -11.89 1.16 0.22
C SER A 146 -13.20 1.91 0.47
N ILE A 147 -14.16 1.82 -0.45
CA ILE A 147 -15.54 2.20 -0.18
C ILE A 147 -16.12 1.45 1.03
N ALA A 148 -15.62 0.25 1.34
CA ALA A 148 -15.98 -0.52 2.53
C ALA A 148 -15.63 0.20 3.85
N GLY A 149 -14.70 1.15 3.83
CA GLY A 149 -14.38 1.98 4.99
C GLY A 149 -15.33 3.16 5.22
N VAL A 150 -16.29 3.39 4.32
CA VAL A 150 -17.26 4.50 4.38
C VAL A 150 -18.71 4.06 4.14
N ARG A 151 -18.92 2.81 3.73
CA ARG A 151 -20.24 2.22 3.49
C ARG A 151 -20.30 0.83 4.12
N PRO A 152 -21.49 0.33 4.48
CA PRO A 152 -21.67 -0.99 5.09
C PRO A 152 -21.61 -2.11 4.02
N VAL A 153 -20.47 -2.24 3.37
CA VAL A 153 -20.16 -3.24 2.34
C VAL A 153 -18.75 -3.78 2.59
N GLY A 154 -18.32 -4.80 1.84
CA GLY A 154 -16.95 -5.34 1.90
C GLY A 154 -16.96 -6.83 2.16
N SER A 155 -15.79 -7.44 1.99
CA SER A 155 -15.57 -8.89 2.10
C SER A 155 -15.76 -9.45 3.51
N SER A 156 -15.56 -8.62 4.53
CA SER A 156 -15.83 -8.97 5.93
C SER A 156 -15.97 -7.71 6.78
N MET A 157 -16.57 -7.82 7.97
CA MET A 157 -16.62 -6.71 8.92
C MET A 157 -15.22 -6.26 9.34
N ALA A 158 -14.30 -7.20 9.61
CA ALA A 158 -12.91 -6.86 9.95
C ALA A 158 -12.24 -6.02 8.87
N TYR A 159 -12.40 -6.39 7.60
CA TYR A 159 -11.86 -5.61 6.48
C TYR A 159 -12.42 -4.19 6.45
N SER A 160 -13.74 -4.04 6.54
CA SER A 160 -14.40 -2.74 6.52
C SER A 160 -13.94 -1.86 7.67
N MET A 161 -13.81 -2.43 8.88
CA MET A 161 -13.28 -1.73 10.06
C MET A 161 -11.82 -1.27 9.84
N THR A 162 -10.97 -2.11 9.24
CA THR A 162 -9.58 -1.72 8.94
C THR A 162 -9.52 -0.55 7.94
N LYS A 163 -10.37 -0.56 6.92
CA LYS A 163 -10.40 0.52 5.92
C LYS A 163 -10.96 1.83 6.49
N ALA A 164 -11.92 1.76 7.43
CA ALA A 164 -12.36 2.92 8.19
C ALA A 164 -11.24 3.47 9.10
N ALA A 165 -10.48 2.60 9.76
CA ALA A 165 -9.32 3.01 10.57
C ALA A 165 -8.26 3.71 9.72
N LEU A 166 -7.98 3.23 8.50
CA LEU A 166 -7.05 3.89 7.57
C LEU A 166 -7.55 5.25 7.11
N ASN A 167 -8.86 5.41 6.87
CA ASN A 167 -9.43 6.72 6.55
C ASN A 167 -9.17 7.73 7.68
N GLN A 168 -9.43 7.33 8.92
CA GLN A 168 -9.19 8.21 10.09
C GLN A 168 -7.69 8.48 10.29
N MET A 169 -6.84 7.47 10.14
CA MET A 169 -5.39 7.63 10.23
C MET A 169 -4.88 8.64 9.18
N THR A 170 -5.39 8.59 7.96
CA THR A 170 -5.05 9.53 6.89
C THR A 170 -5.35 10.98 7.30
N LEU A 171 -6.55 11.24 7.84
CA LEU A 171 -6.94 12.57 8.29
C LEU A 171 -6.07 13.10 9.44
N LEU A 172 -5.76 12.24 10.41
CA LEU A 172 -4.91 12.60 11.55
C LEU A 172 -3.48 12.91 11.11
N LEU A 173 -2.91 12.09 10.22
CA LEU A 173 -1.57 12.31 9.68
C LEU A 173 -1.52 13.58 8.82
N ALA A 174 -2.47 13.80 7.94
CA ALA A 174 -2.56 15.01 7.11
C ALA A 174 -2.60 16.29 7.96
N LYS A 175 -3.35 16.24 9.07
CA LYS A 175 -3.45 17.38 10.00
C LYS A 175 -2.15 17.65 10.76
N SER A 176 -1.39 16.57 11.11
CA SER A 176 -0.33 16.67 12.13
C SER A 176 1.09 16.68 11.54
N TYR A 177 1.28 16.24 10.31
CA TYR A 177 2.60 16.00 9.72
C TYR A 177 2.95 16.87 8.51
N GLY A 178 2.27 18.02 8.31
CA GLY A 178 2.72 18.95 7.27
C GLY A 178 4.22 19.29 7.38
N PRO A 179 4.93 19.44 6.26
CA PRO A 179 4.43 19.57 4.90
C PRO A 179 4.15 18.24 4.16
N ILE A 180 4.31 17.07 4.80
CA ILE A 180 3.99 15.78 4.18
C ILE A 180 2.51 15.78 3.79
N ARG A 181 2.21 15.63 2.50
CA ARG A 181 0.83 15.46 2.02
C ARG A 181 0.40 14.01 2.29
N VAL A 182 -0.74 13.82 2.92
CA VAL A 182 -1.28 12.48 3.22
C VAL A 182 -2.70 12.39 2.70
N ASN A 183 -2.94 11.47 1.78
CA ASN A 183 -4.23 11.28 1.12
C ASN A 183 -4.65 9.82 1.15
N ALA A 184 -5.93 9.58 0.90
CA ALA A 184 -6.49 8.25 0.71
C ALA A 184 -7.20 8.14 -0.64
N VAL A 185 -7.08 6.98 -1.26
CA VAL A 185 -7.91 6.56 -2.39
C VAL A 185 -8.78 5.41 -1.92
N ALA A 186 -10.09 5.51 -2.12
CA ALA A 186 -11.07 4.53 -1.69
C ALA A 186 -11.70 3.82 -2.90
N PRO A 187 -11.07 2.79 -3.49
CA PRO A 187 -11.62 2.08 -4.64
C PRO A 187 -12.93 1.36 -4.29
N GLY A 188 -13.80 1.21 -5.28
CA GLY A 188 -14.84 0.22 -5.29
C GLY A 188 -14.29 -1.15 -5.69
N LEU A 189 -15.15 -2.01 -6.25
CA LEU A 189 -14.70 -3.27 -6.81
C LEU A 189 -13.92 -2.99 -8.11
N VAL A 190 -12.65 -3.42 -8.12
CA VAL A 190 -11.75 -3.30 -9.27
C VAL A 190 -11.38 -4.70 -9.73
N ALA A 191 -11.56 -4.98 -11.01
CA ALA A 191 -11.19 -6.27 -11.61
C ALA A 191 -9.66 -6.45 -11.58
N THR A 192 -9.18 -7.23 -10.64
CA THR A 192 -7.77 -7.54 -10.40
C THR A 192 -7.62 -9.01 -10.01
N PRO A 193 -6.39 -9.57 -9.99
CA PRO A 193 -6.20 -10.94 -9.47
C PRO A 193 -6.74 -11.16 -8.05
N TRP A 194 -6.82 -10.12 -7.22
CA TRP A 194 -7.41 -10.21 -5.89
C TRP A 194 -8.90 -10.53 -5.90
N THR A 195 -9.64 -10.03 -6.88
CA THR A 195 -11.10 -10.12 -6.94
C THR A 195 -11.60 -11.10 -8.00
N LYS A 196 -10.70 -11.87 -8.64
CA LYS A 196 -11.04 -12.74 -9.76
C LYS A 196 -12.05 -13.84 -9.42
N ASP A 197 -12.05 -14.29 -8.17
CA ASP A 197 -12.89 -15.38 -7.68
C ASP A 197 -14.10 -14.85 -6.89
N TRP A 198 -14.30 -13.52 -6.85
CA TRP A 198 -15.45 -12.91 -6.18
C TRP A 198 -16.65 -12.87 -7.14
N ASP A 199 -17.78 -13.36 -6.69
CA ASP A 199 -19.01 -13.24 -7.45
C ASP A 199 -19.36 -11.76 -7.67
N ALA A 200 -19.79 -11.42 -8.90
CA ALA A 200 -20.08 -10.05 -9.34
C ALA A 200 -21.30 -9.42 -8.63
N LEU A 201 -21.75 -9.98 -7.53
CA LEU A 201 -22.96 -9.59 -6.78
C LEU A 201 -22.67 -8.85 -5.46
N HIS A 202 -21.44 -8.34 -5.28
CA HIS A 202 -21.12 -7.52 -4.10
C HIS A 202 -20.99 -6.05 -4.42
#